data_ae9595b8951229db2823e3cdf419456d
#
_entry.id   ae9595b8951229db2823e3cdf419456d
#
_cell.length_a   1.000
_cell.length_b   1.000
_cell.length_c   1.000
_cell.angle_alpha   90.00
_cell.angle_beta   90.00
_cell.angle_gamma   90.00
#
_symmetry.space_group_name_H-M   'P 1'
#
loop_
_entity.id
_entity.type
_entity.pdbx_description
1 polymer ?
#
loop_
_entity_poly.entity_id
_entity_poly.type
_entity_poly.pdbx_seq_one_letter_code
_entity_poly.pdbx_strand_id
1 'polypeptide(L)'
;LKFPLGEKIPHFRLYFKKAGKMKLVPKMTARIQYVGVPPRDHEKMVIFLAEIKKKIIASVSPDIKKEDEMVEIEGGCFLRGSETGHEDELPVREVCLSSFKMDKFEVTQSAFQAGMDRNPSHFVGADLPVERVNWLDADKYCRKKGKRLPTEAQWEYAARGGTKTEFYFGDRFVETGGNFCDSMCFNEESRNSDLTDGFASTSPVGSFPPNPYGLYDMAGNVSEWVEDWFETNYYFVSPKKDPPGPLPSAYKVVRGGGWVNSAEYLRSSRRAYLWPEYRLESQGFRCVLNAEKK
;
A
#
# COMPACT_ATOMS: atom_id res chain seq x y z
N LEU A 1 -28.48 15.78 3.92
CA LEU A 1 -28.32 14.65 3.01
C LEU A 1 -29.68 14.03 2.76
N LYS A 2 -30.19 14.06 1.51
CA LYS A 2 -31.43 13.37 1.10
C LYS A 2 -31.02 11.99 0.56
N PHE A 3 -31.58 10.94 1.15
CA PHE A 3 -31.44 9.57 0.66
C PHE A 3 -32.64 9.16 -0.18
N PRO A 4 -32.47 8.34 -1.23
CA PRO A 4 -33.54 8.08 -2.22
C PRO A 4 -34.57 7.01 -1.85
N LEU A 5 -34.71 6.58 -0.62
CA LEU A 5 -35.72 5.60 -0.22
C LEU A 5 -36.42 6.08 1.04
N GLY A 6 -37.74 6.33 0.92
CA GLY A 6 -38.72 6.91 1.84
C GLY A 6 -38.83 6.39 3.28
N GLU A 7 -37.77 5.89 3.89
CA GLU A 7 -37.71 5.49 5.30
C GLU A 7 -37.16 6.63 6.16
N LYS A 8 -37.82 6.92 7.29
CA LYS A 8 -37.35 7.90 8.27
C LYS A 8 -35.98 7.48 8.80
N ILE A 9 -34.95 8.21 8.40
CA ILE A 9 -33.58 7.98 8.85
C ILE A 9 -33.42 8.57 10.25
N PRO A 10 -32.83 7.82 11.20
CA PRO A 10 -32.51 8.36 12.52
C PRO A 10 -31.53 9.54 12.39
N HIS A 11 -31.76 10.59 13.17
CA HIS A 11 -30.89 11.76 13.17
C HIS A 11 -29.56 11.44 13.86
N PHE A 12 -28.45 11.66 13.17
CA PHE A 12 -27.11 11.60 13.75
C PHE A 12 -26.65 13.00 14.16
N ARG A 13 -26.11 13.16 15.34
CA ARG A 13 -25.36 14.35 15.74
C ARG A 13 -23.87 14.00 15.81
N LEU A 14 -23.09 14.65 14.98
CA LEU A 14 -21.64 14.61 15.04
C LEU A 14 -21.14 15.65 16.05
N TYR A 15 -20.43 15.22 17.06
CA TYR A 15 -19.79 16.09 18.03
C TYR A 15 -18.30 16.10 17.79
N PHE A 16 -17.75 17.28 17.45
CA PHE A 16 -16.32 17.49 17.35
C PHE A 16 -15.82 18.15 18.63
N LYS A 17 -14.86 17.55 19.31
CA LYS A 17 -14.20 18.18 20.45
C LYS A 17 -13.03 18.99 19.91
N LYS A 18 -13.18 20.32 19.90
CA LYS A 18 -12.11 21.24 19.55
C LYS A 18 -11.19 21.37 20.76
N ALA A 19 -9.98 20.80 20.71
CA ALA A 19 -8.95 21.09 21.68
C ALA A 19 -8.42 22.49 21.43
N GLY A 20 -8.37 23.33 22.47
CA GLY A 20 -7.98 24.74 22.37
C GLY A 20 -6.55 24.92 21.87
N LYS A 21 -6.40 25.98 21.06
CA LYS A 21 -5.19 26.59 20.50
C LYS A 21 -4.28 25.74 19.63
N MET A 22 -4.24 26.16 18.36
CA MET A 22 -3.49 25.60 17.26
C MET A 22 -2.02 25.33 17.55
N LYS A 23 -1.66 24.05 17.45
CA LYS A 23 -0.45 23.54 16.82
C LYS A 23 -0.77 22.15 16.34
N LEU A 24 -0.57 21.86 15.06
CA LEU A 24 -0.74 20.61 14.34
C LEU A 24 -1.56 19.51 15.07
N VAL A 25 -2.74 19.19 14.53
CA VAL A 25 -3.70 18.26 15.13
C VAL A 25 -3.36 16.83 14.73
N PRO A 26 -2.72 16.03 15.58
CA PRO A 26 -2.60 14.61 15.33
C PRO A 26 -3.59 13.83 16.19
N LYS A 27 -4.82 13.88 15.95
CA LYS A 27 -5.91 12.99 16.39
C LYS A 27 -7.20 13.76 16.61
N MET A 28 -8.05 13.79 15.59
CA MET A 28 -9.48 14.04 15.80
C MET A 28 -10.13 12.73 16.23
N THR A 29 -10.66 12.71 17.44
CA THR A 29 -11.51 11.61 17.89
C THR A 29 -12.96 12.03 17.64
N ALA A 30 -13.59 11.48 16.62
CA ALA A 30 -15.03 11.64 16.42
C ALA A 30 -15.78 10.59 17.23
N ARG A 31 -16.71 11.02 18.07
CA ARG A 31 -17.64 10.12 18.77
C ARG A 31 -18.96 10.14 18.02
N ILE A 32 -19.35 9.03 17.43
CA ILE A 32 -20.66 8.87 16.80
C ILE A 32 -21.61 8.40 17.88
N GLN A 33 -22.62 9.20 18.21
CA GLN A 33 -23.69 8.82 19.10
C GLN A 33 -24.94 8.52 18.29
N TYR A 34 -25.39 7.27 18.34
CA TYR A 34 -26.60 6.83 17.69
C TYR A 34 -27.81 7.24 18.56
N VAL A 35 -28.77 7.94 17.96
CA VAL A 35 -30.03 8.30 18.61
C VAL A 35 -31.18 7.70 17.80
N GLY A 36 -31.61 6.51 18.19
CA GLY A 36 -32.69 5.78 17.54
C GLY A 36 -32.62 4.27 17.76
N VAL A 37 -33.59 3.52 17.23
CA VAL A 37 -33.59 2.05 17.25
C VAL A 37 -32.65 1.55 16.15
N PRO A 38 -31.63 0.74 16.45
CA PRO A 38 -30.74 0.22 15.43
C PRO A 38 -31.51 -0.66 14.43
N PRO A 39 -31.12 -0.70 13.16
CA PRO A 39 -31.66 -1.65 12.20
C PRO A 39 -31.51 -3.07 12.76
N ARG A 40 -32.55 -3.87 12.69
CA ARG A 40 -32.53 -5.28 13.14
C ARG A 40 -31.65 -6.17 12.24
N ASP A 41 -31.23 -5.65 11.12
CA ASP A 41 -30.42 -6.33 10.12
C ASP A 41 -28.96 -5.92 10.28
N HIS A 42 -28.15 -6.85 10.79
CA HIS A 42 -26.73 -6.63 11.09
C HIS A 42 -25.93 -6.28 9.84
N GLU A 43 -26.23 -6.90 8.71
CA GLU A 43 -25.53 -6.71 7.45
C GLU A 43 -25.74 -5.30 6.89
N LYS A 44 -26.97 -4.80 6.93
CA LYS A 44 -27.30 -3.41 6.53
C LYS A 44 -26.63 -2.38 7.43
N MET A 45 -26.44 -2.71 8.70
CA MET A 45 -25.75 -1.83 9.65
C MET A 45 -24.27 -1.73 9.36
N VAL A 46 -23.61 -2.83 9.04
CA VAL A 46 -22.18 -2.87 8.69
C VAL A 46 -21.92 -2.05 7.42
N ILE A 47 -22.73 -2.23 6.37
CA ILE A 47 -22.63 -1.46 5.12
C ILE A 47 -22.84 0.03 5.38
N PHE A 48 -23.83 0.39 6.18
CA PHE A 48 -24.15 1.78 6.53
C PHE A 48 -23.02 2.45 7.32
N LEU A 49 -22.42 1.74 8.31
CA LEU A 49 -21.30 2.26 9.08
C LEU A 49 -20.04 2.43 8.23
N ALA A 50 -19.80 1.53 7.28
CA ALA A 50 -18.71 1.63 6.32
C ALA A 50 -18.87 2.86 5.42
N GLU A 51 -20.08 3.13 4.90
CA GLU A 51 -20.38 4.33 4.10
C GLU A 51 -20.26 5.63 4.88
N ILE A 52 -20.70 5.65 6.14
CA ILE A 52 -20.49 6.82 7.02
C ILE A 52 -19.02 7.04 7.27
N LYS A 53 -18.27 5.99 7.60
CA LYS A 53 -16.81 6.06 7.79
C LYS A 53 -16.12 6.62 6.53
N LYS A 54 -16.50 6.15 5.36
CA LYS A 54 -16.00 6.62 4.07
C LYS A 54 -16.29 8.10 3.83
N LYS A 55 -17.53 8.56 4.12
CA LYS A 55 -17.94 9.97 3.97
C LYS A 55 -17.30 10.90 5.01
N ILE A 56 -17.09 10.44 6.24
CA ILE A 56 -16.40 11.21 7.29
C ILE A 56 -14.92 11.38 6.92
N ILE A 57 -14.25 10.33 6.49
CA ILE A 57 -12.86 10.37 6.03
C ILE A 57 -12.73 11.37 4.86
N ALA A 58 -13.62 11.30 3.87
CA ALA A 58 -13.65 12.23 2.74
C ALA A 58 -13.95 13.69 3.12
N SER A 59 -14.72 13.95 4.20
CA SER A 59 -15.08 15.30 4.63
C SER A 59 -14.10 15.96 5.61
N VAL A 60 -13.22 15.16 6.22
CA VAL A 60 -12.25 15.61 7.23
C VAL A 60 -10.84 15.80 6.66
N SER A 61 -10.62 15.43 5.40
CA SER A 61 -9.37 15.72 4.69
C SER A 61 -9.51 16.97 3.84
N PRO A 62 -9.23 18.19 4.36
CA PRO A 62 -9.04 19.33 3.49
C PRO A 62 -7.64 19.22 2.87
N ASP A 63 -7.57 19.11 1.56
CA ASP A 63 -6.48 19.51 0.65
C ASP A 63 -5.02 19.16 1.00
N ILE A 64 -4.74 18.13 1.78
CA ILE A 64 -3.43 17.49 1.71
C ILE A 64 -3.52 16.50 0.54
N LYS A 65 -2.91 16.87 -0.57
CA LYS A 65 -2.75 15.97 -1.70
C LYS A 65 -1.93 14.78 -1.21
N LYS A 66 -2.57 13.63 -1.02
CA LYS A 66 -1.90 12.34 -0.71
C LYS A 66 -0.71 12.07 -1.64
N GLU A 67 -0.75 12.70 -2.80
CA GLU A 67 0.19 12.59 -3.90
C GLU A 67 1.61 13.05 -3.59
N ASP A 68 1.80 13.93 -2.60
CA ASP A 68 3.11 14.54 -2.29
C ASP A 68 3.60 14.18 -0.87
N GLU A 69 2.84 13.37 -0.11
CA GLU A 69 3.28 12.93 1.21
C GLU A 69 4.38 11.88 1.09
N MET A 70 5.57 12.23 1.58
CA MET A 70 6.69 11.30 1.68
C MET A 70 7.07 11.06 3.13
N VAL A 71 7.46 9.83 3.44
CA VAL A 71 8.04 9.47 4.72
C VAL A 71 9.56 9.51 4.60
N GLU A 72 10.22 10.20 5.52
CA GLU A 72 11.68 10.15 5.66
C GLU A 72 12.07 8.87 6.40
N ILE A 73 12.87 8.04 5.75
CA ILE A 73 13.36 6.75 6.27
C ILE A 73 14.83 6.92 6.58
N GLU A 74 15.14 6.85 7.87
CA GLU A 74 16.52 6.92 8.33
C GLU A 74 17.29 5.69 7.83
N GLY A 75 18.52 5.91 7.36
CA GLY A 75 19.40 4.85 6.90
C GLY A 75 19.78 3.91 8.04
N GLY A 76 20.03 2.67 7.72
CA GLY A 76 20.38 1.65 8.69
C GLY A 76 20.62 0.30 8.05
N CYS A 77 20.92 -0.71 8.87
CA CYS A 77 21.16 -2.07 8.41
C CYS A 77 19.99 -2.99 8.84
N PHE A 78 19.66 -3.95 8.00
CA PHE A 78 18.62 -4.95 8.27
C PHE A 78 19.02 -6.31 7.68
N LEU A 79 18.37 -7.36 8.13
CA LEU A 79 18.45 -8.69 7.53
C LEU A 79 17.46 -8.77 6.36
N ARG A 80 17.99 -8.82 5.14
CA ARG A 80 17.22 -8.94 3.89
C ARG A 80 16.97 -10.42 3.60
N GLY A 81 15.77 -10.76 3.13
CA GLY A 81 15.38 -12.10 2.77
C GLY A 81 14.69 -12.89 3.88
N SER A 82 14.51 -14.19 3.69
CA SER A 82 13.86 -15.10 4.63
C SER A 82 14.46 -16.49 4.52
N GLU A 83 14.67 -17.17 5.66
CA GLU A 83 15.09 -18.59 5.71
C GLU A 83 13.90 -19.55 5.55
N THR A 84 12.68 -19.05 5.73
CA THR A 84 11.43 -19.82 5.65
C THR A 84 10.65 -19.53 4.36
N GLY A 85 11.16 -18.63 3.52
CA GLY A 85 10.55 -18.23 2.27
C GLY A 85 10.96 -19.09 1.08
N HIS A 86 10.93 -18.49 -0.12
CA HIS A 86 11.34 -19.14 -1.36
C HIS A 86 12.87 -19.10 -1.53
N GLU A 87 13.40 -19.98 -2.39
CA GLU A 87 14.84 -20.06 -2.66
C GLU A 87 15.46 -18.74 -3.12
N ASP A 88 14.70 -17.91 -3.82
CA ASP A 88 15.13 -16.60 -4.31
C ASP A 88 15.17 -15.52 -3.21
N GLU A 89 14.67 -15.82 -2.01
CA GLU A 89 14.79 -14.98 -0.81
C GLU A 89 16.08 -15.29 -0.01
N LEU A 90 16.88 -16.28 -0.43
CA LEU A 90 18.12 -16.72 0.19
C LEU A 90 19.37 -16.15 -0.52
N PRO A 91 20.48 -16.05 0.23
CA PRO A 91 20.62 -16.20 1.67
C PRO A 91 20.08 -14.97 2.41
N VAL A 92 19.62 -15.17 3.65
CA VAL A 92 19.40 -14.05 4.55
C VAL A 92 20.74 -13.37 4.83
N ARG A 93 20.81 -12.06 4.59
CA ARG A 93 22.05 -11.30 4.78
C ARG A 93 21.82 -9.87 5.22
N GLU A 94 22.77 -9.33 5.93
CA GLU A 94 22.75 -7.95 6.34
C GLU A 94 23.00 -7.01 5.15
N VAL A 95 22.07 -6.07 4.95
CA VAL A 95 22.15 -4.97 3.98
C VAL A 95 22.01 -3.65 4.71
N CYS A 96 22.82 -2.67 4.34
CA CYS A 96 22.80 -1.33 4.92
C CYS A 96 22.40 -0.32 3.84
N LEU A 97 21.49 0.58 4.17
CA LEU A 97 20.98 1.60 3.26
C LEU A 97 21.27 3.00 3.78
N SER A 98 21.56 3.90 2.87
CA SER A 98 21.56 5.34 3.13
C SER A 98 20.13 5.83 3.34
N SER A 99 19.93 6.96 4.06
CA SER A 99 18.62 7.56 4.26
C SER A 99 17.97 7.94 2.92
N PHE A 100 16.67 7.82 2.84
CA PHE A 100 15.87 8.16 1.66
C PHE A 100 14.47 8.60 2.08
N LYS A 101 13.69 9.17 1.15
CA LYS A 101 12.28 9.43 1.33
C LYS A 101 11.48 8.52 0.41
N MET A 102 10.35 8.00 0.89
CA MET A 102 9.46 7.12 0.12
C MET A 102 8.04 7.70 0.14
N ASP A 103 7.34 7.61 -0.98
CA ASP A 103 5.92 7.97 -1.04
C ASP A 103 5.16 7.19 0.02
N LYS A 104 4.38 7.89 0.82
CA LYS A 104 3.63 7.33 1.93
C LYS A 104 2.60 6.29 1.49
N PHE A 105 2.06 6.48 0.30
CA PHE A 105 1.05 5.66 -0.35
C PHE A 105 1.55 5.17 -1.71
N GLU A 106 0.88 4.17 -2.25
CA GLU A 106 0.95 3.86 -3.68
C GLU A 106 0.52 5.08 -4.50
N VAL A 107 1.04 5.24 -5.72
CA VAL A 107 0.65 6.35 -6.60
C VAL A 107 -0.83 6.21 -6.96
N THR A 108 -1.62 7.22 -6.65
CA THR A 108 -3.07 7.22 -6.94
C THR A 108 -3.35 7.48 -8.42
N GLN A 109 -4.56 7.11 -8.87
CA GLN A 109 -4.99 7.39 -10.23
C GLN A 109 -5.09 8.88 -10.52
N SER A 110 -5.53 9.70 -9.56
CA SER A 110 -5.54 11.16 -9.71
C SER A 110 -4.14 11.72 -9.90
N ALA A 111 -3.16 11.26 -9.09
CA ALA A 111 -1.77 11.67 -9.22
C ALA A 111 -1.16 11.27 -10.55
N PHE A 112 -1.38 10.02 -10.95
CA PHE A 112 -0.87 9.50 -12.22
C PHE A 112 -1.47 10.23 -13.42
N GLN A 113 -2.78 10.45 -13.42
CA GLN A 113 -3.45 11.21 -14.49
C GLN A 113 -2.92 12.64 -14.59
N ALA A 114 -2.72 13.32 -13.47
CA ALA A 114 -2.16 14.67 -13.44
C ALA A 114 -0.70 14.72 -13.95
N GLY A 115 0.09 13.65 -13.73
CA GLY A 115 1.48 13.56 -14.18
C GLY A 115 1.67 13.02 -15.59
N MET A 116 0.74 12.20 -16.10
CA MET A 116 0.91 11.44 -17.34
C MET A 116 -0.18 11.71 -18.39
N ASP A 117 -1.16 12.58 -18.08
CA ASP A 117 -2.28 12.97 -18.96
C ASP A 117 -3.18 11.79 -19.38
N ARG A 118 -3.15 10.70 -18.61
CA ARG A 118 -3.96 9.49 -18.83
C ARG A 118 -4.15 8.70 -17.55
N ASN A 119 -5.22 7.91 -17.49
CA ASN A 119 -5.44 6.88 -16.47
C ASN A 119 -5.63 5.52 -17.17
N PRO A 120 -4.68 4.57 -17.06
CA PRO A 120 -4.80 3.25 -17.68
C PRO A 120 -5.61 2.25 -16.86
N SER A 121 -6.00 2.60 -15.64
CA SER A 121 -6.59 1.69 -14.66
C SER A 121 -7.91 1.10 -15.09
N HIS A 122 -8.14 -0.15 -14.72
CA HIS A 122 -9.40 -0.86 -14.92
C HIS A 122 -10.44 -0.45 -13.87
N PHE A 123 -10.06 -0.47 -12.60
CA PHE A 123 -10.92 -0.05 -11.50
C PHE A 123 -10.79 1.47 -11.33
N VAL A 124 -11.87 2.21 -11.60
CA VAL A 124 -11.80 3.67 -11.66
C VAL A 124 -12.15 4.32 -10.33
N GLY A 125 -11.25 5.15 -9.82
CA GLY A 125 -11.45 5.96 -8.61
C GLY A 125 -10.24 6.83 -8.29
N ALA A 126 -10.46 8.10 -7.99
CA ALA A 126 -9.39 9.09 -7.80
C ALA A 126 -8.36 8.67 -6.72
N ASP A 127 -8.85 8.09 -5.62
CA ASP A 127 -8.04 7.64 -4.47
C ASP A 127 -7.61 6.17 -4.56
N LEU A 128 -7.99 5.44 -5.63
CA LEU A 128 -7.48 4.09 -5.87
C LEU A 128 -6.04 4.17 -6.36
N PRO A 129 -5.20 3.13 -6.11
CA PRO A 129 -3.88 3.05 -6.72
C PRO A 129 -4.01 3.00 -8.24
N VAL A 130 -3.08 3.59 -8.96
CA VAL A 130 -3.00 3.37 -10.39
C VAL A 130 -2.54 1.94 -10.65
N GLU A 131 -3.25 1.24 -11.53
CA GLU A 131 -2.89 -0.10 -12.00
C GLU A 131 -2.86 -0.17 -13.52
N ARG A 132 -2.52 -1.31 -14.10
CA ARG A 132 -2.27 -1.50 -15.55
C ARG A 132 -1.18 -0.56 -16.08
N VAL A 133 -0.20 -0.29 -15.23
CA VAL A 133 1.03 0.43 -15.57
C VAL A 133 2.17 -0.55 -15.72
N ASN A 134 2.92 -0.46 -16.80
CA ASN A 134 4.14 -1.23 -16.96
C ASN A 134 5.32 -0.53 -16.26
N TRP A 135 6.48 -1.21 -16.21
CA TRP A 135 7.65 -0.67 -15.52
C TRP A 135 8.11 0.67 -16.09
N LEU A 136 8.08 0.84 -17.42
CA LEU A 136 8.47 2.08 -18.09
C LEU A 136 7.54 3.25 -17.75
N ASP A 137 6.23 2.99 -17.63
CA ASP A 137 5.28 4.03 -17.20
C ASP A 137 5.55 4.49 -15.77
N ALA A 138 5.83 3.52 -14.88
CA ALA A 138 6.13 3.78 -13.48
C ALA A 138 7.43 4.59 -13.33
N ASP A 139 8.52 4.16 -13.97
CA ASP A 139 9.80 4.88 -13.98
C ASP A 139 9.65 6.29 -14.56
N LYS A 140 8.97 6.42 -15.71
CA LYS A 140 8.71 7.71 -16.34
C LYS A 140 7.92 8.67 -15.44
N TYR A 141 6.90 8.16 -14.73
CA TYR A 141 6.14 8.97 -13.79
C TYR A 141 7.03 9.47 -12.66
N CYS A 142 7.75 8.56 -11.98
CA CYS A 142 8.64 8.94 -10.89
C CYS A 142 9.66 9.99 -11.34
N ARG A 143 10.31 9.78 -12.51
CA ARG A 143 11.28 10.76 -13.06
C ARG A 143 10.67 12.12 -13.36
N LYS A 144 9.45 12.17 -13.90
CA LYS A 144 8.73 13.44 -14.11
C LYS A 144 8.46 14.20 -12.80
N LYS A 145 8.34 13.48 -11.69
CA LYS A 145 8.18 14.07 -10.35
C LYS A 145 9.52 14.35 -9.65
N GLY A 146 10.66 14.20 -10.35
CA GLY A 146 11.99 14.35 -9.75
C GLY A 146 12.37 13.21 -8.79
N LYS A 147 11.66 12.09 -8.85
CA LYS A 147 11.79 10.88 -8.03
C LYS A 147 12.31 9.72 -8.88
N ARG A 148 12.43 8.52 -8.29
CA ARG A 148 12.69 7.27 -8.99
C ARG A 148 11.92 6.11 -8.33
N LEU A 149 11.89 4.96 -8.96
CA LEU A 149 11.44 3.74 -8.30
C LEU A 149 12.38 3.37 -7.14
N PRO A 150 11.89 2.76 -6.06
CA PRO A 150 12.76 2.23 -5.01
C PRO A 150 13.62 1.09 -5.55
N THR A 151 14.84 0.91 -5.04
CA THR A 151 15.53 -0.37 -5.20
C THR A 151 14.77 -1.44 -4.41
N GLU A 152 14.92 -2.72 -4.79
CA GLU A 152 14.30 -3.82 -4.07
C GLU A 152 14.69 -3.84 -2.58
N ALA A 153 15.96 -3.52 -2.28
CA ALA A 153 16.43 -3.43 -0.90
C ALA A 153 15.78 -2.27 -0.13
N GLN A 154 15.58 -1.11 -0.76
CA GLN A 154 14.87 0.02 -0.15
C GLN A 154 13.41 -0.33 0.11
N TRP A 155 12.76 -1.02 -0.83
CA TRP A 155 11.38 -1.43 -0.67
C TRP A 155 11.22 -2.39 0.52
N GLU A 156 12.05 -3.45 0.62
CA GLU A 156 11.96 -4.41 1.71
C GLU A 156 12.28 -3.79 3.08
N TYR A 157 13.32 -2.94 3.15
CA TYR A 157 13.65 -2.20 4.37
C TYR A 157 12.48 -1.34 4.84
N ALA A 158 11.89 -0.62 3.91
CA ALA A 158 10.72 0.23 4.17
C ALA A 158 9.49 -0.59 4.57
N ALA A 159 9.22 -1.72 3.89
CA ALA A 159 8.09 -2.59 4.19
C ALA A 159 8.18 -3.19 5.58
N ARG A 160 9.35 -3.67 5.98
CA ARG A 160 9.58 -4.22 7.32
C ARG A 160 9.36 -3.19 8.42
N GLY A 161 9.62 -1.91 8.18
CA GLY A 161 9.44 -0.88 9.20
C GLY A 161 10.23 -1.13 10.48
N GLY A 162 11.40 -1.81 10.39
CA GLY A 162 12.24 -2.19 11.52
C GLY A 162 11.87 -3.53 12.17
N THR A 163 10.81 -4.22 11.74
CA THR A 163 10.43 -5.56 12.25
C THR A 163 11.28 -6.66 11.60
N LYS A 164 11.29 -7.84 12.24
CA LYS A 164 11.95 -9.05 11.73
C LYS A 164 10.96 -10.15 11.37
N THR A 165 9.68 -9.89 11.57
CA THR A 165 8.57 -10.80 11.32
C THR A 165 8.28 -10.97 9.83
N GLU A 166 7.47 -11.96 9.47
CA GLU A 166 7.08 -12.24 8.09
C GLU A 166 6.36 -11.04 7.44
N PHE A 167 5.43 -10.44 8.19
CA PHE A 167 4.74 -9.19 7.84
C PHE A 167 5.15 -8.10 8.84
N TYR A 168 5.01 -6.83 8.49
CA TYR A 168 5.31 -5.74 9.41
C TYR A 168 4.42 -5.71 10.66
N PHE A 169 3.29 -6.42 10.63
CA PHE A 169 2.34 -6.54 11.74
C PHE A 169 2.47 -7.87 12.52
N GLY A 170 3.40 -8.76 12.19
CA GLY A 170 3.65 -10.03 12.88
C GLY A 170 3.94 -11.20 11.96
N ASP A 171 4.00 -12.42 12.52
CA ASP A 171 4.32 -13.64 11.77
C ASP A 171 3.08 -14.32 11.17
N ARG A 172 1.88 -13.86 11.53
CA ARG A 172 0.62 -14.38 10.99
C ARG A 172 -0.12 -13.28 10.27
N PHE A 173 -0.66 -13.60 9.11
CA PHE A 173 -1.53 -12.71 8.38
C PHE A 173 -2.85 -12.52 9.13
N VAL A 174 -3.36 -11.29 9.12
CA VAL A 174 -4.64 -10.89 9.72
C VAL A 174 -5.46 -10.09 8.69
N GLU A 175 -6.77 -10.16 8.76
CA GLU A 175 -7.68 -9.50 7.82
C GLU A 175 -7.48 -7.97 7.71
N THR A 176 -6.98 -7.34 8.77
CA THR A 176 -6.67 -5.91 8.79
C THR A 176 -5.26 -5.58 8.30
N GLY A 177 -4.49 -6.58 7.86
CA GLY A 177 -3.09 -6.42 7.47
C GLY A 177 -2.88 -5.80 6.09
N GLY A 178 -3.87 -5.91 5.21
CA GLY A 178 -3.80 -5.38 3.84
C GLY A 178 -4.92 -5.93 2.97
N ASN A 179 -5.02 -5.43 1.74
CA ASN A 179 -5.98 -5.90 0.75
C ASN A 179 -5.38 -7.10 -0.03
N PHE A 180 -6.00 -8.26 0.07
CA PHE A 180 -5.51 -9.53 -0.45
C PHE A 180 -6.65 -10.35 -1.06
N CYS A 181 -6.35 -11.54 -1.62
CA CYS A 181 -7.37 -12.44 -2.16
C CYS A 181 -8.17 -13.12 -1.04
N ASP A 182 -9.16 -12.42 -0.52
CA ASP A 182 -10.08 -12.81 0.55
C ASP A 182 -11.28 -13.62 0.03
N SER A 183 -12.31 -13.77 0.85
CA SER A 183 -13.54 -14.48 0.49
C SER A 183 -14.29 -13.91 -0.72
N MET A 184 -14.05 -12.63 -1.07
CA MET A 184 -14.66 -11.92 -2.19
C MET A 184 -13.85 -12.00 -3.49
N CYS A 185 -12.64 -12.55 -3.43
CA CYS A 185 -11.73 -12.63 -4.56
C CYS A 185 -12.21 -13.63 -5.63
N PHE A 186 -12.04 -13.25 -6.90
CA PHE A 186 -12.42 -14.10 -8.04
C PHE A 186 -11.40 -15.21 -8.34
N ASN A 187 -10.17 -15.09 -7.85
CA ASN A 187 -9.13 -16.10 -8.03
C ASN A 187 -9.30 -17.24 -7.00
N GLU A 188 -9.97 -18.33 -7.39
CA GLU A 188 -10.27 -19.45 -6.50
C GLU A 188 -9.01 -20.13 -5.92
N GLU A 189 -7.91 -20.17 -6.67
CA GLU A 189 -6.65 -20.79 -6.21
C GLU A 189 -5.96 -19.99 -5.11
N SER A 190 -6.11 -18.67 -5.10
CA SER A 190 -5.51 -17.76 -4.13
C SER A 190 -6.46 -17.37 -3.00
N ARG A 191 -7.75 -17.71 -3.12
CA ARG A 191 -8.81 -17.27 -2.22
C ARG A 191 -8.63 -17.78 -0.80
N ASN A 192 -8.65 -16.90 0.16
CA ASN A 192 -8.85 -17.23 1.57
C ASN A 192 -10.33 -17.01 1.93
N SER A 193 -11.08 -18.12 2.06
CA SER A 193 -12.51 -18.08 2.36
C SER A 193 -12.84 -17.69 3.81
N ASP A 194 -11.87 -17.73 4.71
CA ASP A 194 -12.05 -17.57 6.15
C ASP A 194 -11.86 -16.12 6.61
N LEU A 195 -11.24 -15.29 5.76
CA LEU A 195 -10.96 -13.89 6.04
C LEU A 195 -11.70 -12.98 5.06
N THR A 196 -11.93 -11.74 5.48
CA THR A 196 -12.43 -10.68 4.58
C THR A 196 -11.79 -9.35 4.93
N ASP A 197 -11.24 -8.67 3.93
CA ASP A 197 -10.70 -7.32 4.04
C ASP A 197 -11.73 -6.24 3.64
N GLY A 198 -12.83 -6.65 3.02
CA GLY A 198 -13.94 -5.80 2.62
C GLY A 198 -13.84 -5.22 1.21
N PHE A 199 -12.88 -5.69 0.39
CA PHE A 199 -12.69 -5.23 -0.98
C PHE A 199 -12.56 -6.41 -1.95
N ALA A 200 -13.32 -6.41 -3.01
CA ALA A 200 -13.25 -7.45 -4.06
C ALA A 200 -12.17 -7.16 -5.13
N SER A 201 -11.55 -5.98 -5.07
CA SER A 201 -10.50 -5.49 -5.97
C SER A 201 -9.66 -4.45 -5.24
N THR A 202 -9.00 -3.53 -5.95
CA THR A 202 -8.21 -2.47 -5.31
C THR A 202 -9.03 -1.66 -4.30
N SER A 203 -8.43 -1.31 -3.18
CA SER A 203 -8.96 -0.41 -2.15
C SER A 203 -8.40 1.00 -2.31
N PRO A 204 -9.07 2.06 -1.84
CA PRO A 204 -8.46 3.38 -1.72
C PRO A 204 -7.16 3.31 -0.92
N VAL A 205 -6.10 3.96 -1.42
CA VAL A 205 -4.80 3.94 -0.73
C VAL A 205 -4.93 4.42 0.72
N GLY A 206 -4.26 3.74 1.65
CA GLY A 206 -4.34 4.05 3.08
C GLY A 206 -5.59 3.51 3.77
N SER A 207 -6.27 2.52 3.20
CA SER A 207 -7.44 1.87 3.81
C SER A 207 -7.06 0.99 5.01
N PHE A 208 -5.84 0.51 5.09
CA PHE A 208 -5.31 -0.35 6.14
C PHE A 208 -4.32 0.39 7.04
N PRO A 209 -4.03 -0.13 8.26
CA PRO A 209 -3.07 0.49 9.15
C PRO A 209 -1.67 0.60 8.53
N PRO A 210 -0.94 1.71 8.76
CA PRO A 210 0.42 1.85 8.28
C PRO A 210 1.39 0.95 9.03
N ASN A 211 2.53 0.67 8.41
CA ASN A 211 3.64 0.03 9.07
C ASN A 211 4.31 0.97 10.11
N PRO A 212 5.27 0.48 10.93
CA PRO A 212 5.92 1.30 11.96
C PRO A 212 6.63 2.56 11.45
N TYR A 213 7.02 2.61 10.17
CA TYR A 213 7.57 3.82 9.54
C TYR A 213 6.49 4.81 9.06
N GLY A 214 5.21 4.43 9.11
CA GLY A 214 4.09 5.28 8.67
C GLY A 214 3.77 5.13 7.18
N LEU A 215 4.28 4.10 6.52
CA LEU A 215 3.95 3.74 5.14
C LEU A 215 2.71 2.86 5.09
N TYR A 216 1.81 3.14 4.17
CA TYR A 216 0.56 2.40 3.95
C TYR A 216 0.70 1.40 2.81
N ASP A 217 -0.14 0.38 2.85
CA ASP A 217 -0.32 -0.60 1.77
C ASP A 217 0.99 -1.32 1.37
N MET A 218 1.90 -1.52 2.35
CA MET A 218 3.13 -2.28 2.13
C MET A 218 2.90 -3.80 2.09
N ALA A 219 1.67 -4.25 2.24
CA ALA A 219 1.21 -5.63 2.13
C ALA A 219 -0.15 -5.63 1.42
N GLY A 220 -0.19 -5.99 0.14
CA GLY A 220 -1.40 -6.10 -0.65
C GLY A 220 -1.78 -4.84 -1.43
N ASN A 221 -3.03 -4.70 -1.80
CA ASN A 221 -3.63 -3.73 -2.69
C ASN A 221 -3.11 -3.86 -4.13
N VAL A 222 -2.00 -3.26 -4.51
CA VAL A 222 -1.31 -3.56 -5.77
C VAL A 222 0.13 -3.98 -5.54
N SER A 223 0.61 -4.95 -6.31
CA SER A 223 2.04 -5.25 -6.33
C SER A 223 2.81 -4.06 -6.89
N GLU A 224 4.00 -3.81 -6.40
CA GLU A 224 4.74 -2.59 -6.71
C GLU A 224 5.98 -2.86 -7.54
N TRP A 225 6.11 -2.16 -8.68
CA TRP A 225 7.35 -2.13 -9.43
C TRP A 225 8.48 -1.51 -8.64
N VAL A 226 9.66 -2.16 -8.69
CA VAL A 226 10.90 -1.58 -8.17
C VAL A 226 11.93 -1.38 -9.28
N GLU A 227 13.04 -0.72 -8.99
CA GLU A 227 14.07 -0.38 -9.97
C GLU A 227 14.83 -1.61 -10.50
N ASP A 228 15.00 -2.64 -9.64
CA ASP A 228 15.86 -3.78 -9.87
C ASP A 228 15.36 -4.70 -10.99
N TRP A 229 16.32 -5.24 -11.75
CA TRP A 229 16.09 -6.44 -12.52
C TRP A 229 16.02 -7.66 -11.60
N PHE A 230 15.34 -8.70 -12.02
CA PHE A 230 15.25 -9.94 -11.25
C PHE A 230 16.38 -10.88 -11.61
N GLU A 231 17.07 -11.38 -10.59
CA GLU A 231 18.04 -12.47 -10.67
C GLU A 231 17.89 -13.33 -9.39
N THR A 232 17.63 -14.64 -9.57
CA THR A 232 17.36 -15.56 -8.45
C THR A 232 18.44 -15.54 -7.40
N ASN A 233 19.68 -15.58 -7.85
CA ASN A 233 20.87 -15.71 -6.97
C ASN A 233 21.50 -14.36 -6.59
N TYR A 234 20.84 -13.23 -6.86
CA TYR A 234 21.44 -11.92 -6.62
C TYR A 234 21.84 -11.70 -5.16
N TYR A 235 21.08 -12.25 -4.22
CA TYR A 235 21.38 -12.07 -2.80
C TYR A 235 22.74 -12.64 -2.38
N PHE A 236 23.26 -13.66 -3.07
CA PHE A 236 24.61 -14.22 -2.80
C PHE A 236 25.73 -13.23 -3.10
N VAL A 237 25.56 -12.38 -4.11
CA VAL A 237 26.61 -11.50 -4.64
C VAL A 237 26.35 -10.02 -4.43
N SER A 238 25.16 -9.65 -3.95
CA SER A 238 24.78 -8.24 -3.82
C SER A 238 25.71 -7.49 -2.85
N PRO A 239 26.06 -6.22 -3.12
CA PRO A 239 26.80 -5.39 -2.17
C PRO A 239 26.07 -5.29 -0.83
N LYS A 240 26.83 -5.18 0.26
CA LYS A 240 26.26 -4.96 1.59
C LYS A 240 25.62 -3.57 1.72
N LYS A 241 26.24 -2.56 1.10
CA LYS A 241 25.77 -1.16 1.20
C LYS A 241 25.10 -0.72 -0.10
N ASP A 242 23.88 -0.18 0.04
CA ASP A 242 23.07 0.42 -1.03
C ASP A 242 23.06 -0.44 -2.33
N PRO A 243 22.67 -1.73 -2.27
CA PRO A 243 22.72 -2.61 -3.42
C PRO A 243 21.86 -2.07 -4.58
N PRO A 244 22.44 -1.93 -5.79
CA PRO A 244 21.75 -1.30 -6.93
C PRO A 244 20.89 -2.26 -7.74
N GLY A 245 20.79 -3.53 -7.36
CA GLY A 245 20.22 -4.59 -8.19
C GLY A 245 21.25 -5.25 -9.11
N PRO A 246 20.87 -6.38 -9.74
CA PRO A 246 21.73 -7.08 -10.71
C PRO A 246 21.78 -6.35 -12.05
N LEU A 247 22.63 -6.85 -12.94
CA LEU A 247 22.68 -6.41 -14.34
C LEU A 247 21.33 -6.68 -15.05
N PRO A 248 21.04 -5.98 -16.16
CA PRO A 248 19.81 -6.17 -16.91
C PRO A 248 19.54 -7.64 -17.26
N SER A 249 18.31 -8.07 -17.04
CA SER A 249 17.78 -9.40 -17.33
C SER A 249 16.44 -9.31 -18.08
N ALA A 250 15.68 -10.40 -18.12
CA ALA A 250 14.38 -10.41 -18.79
C ALA A 250 13.24 -9.80 -17.94
N TYR A 251 13.38 -9.84 -16.61
CA TYR A 251 12.29 -9.54 -15.68
C TYR A 251 12.67 -8.39 -14.74
N LYS A 252 11.67 -7.59 -14.36
CA LYS A 252 11.75 -6.62 -13.28
C LYS A 252 11.13 -7.20 -12.01
N VAL A 253 11.72 -6.85 -10.87
CA VAL A 253 11.19 -7.25 -9.57
C VAL A 253 9.90 -6.49 -9.27
N VAL A 254 8.93 -7.19 -8.67
CA VAL A 254 7.73 -6.65 -8.06
C VAL A 254 7.61 -7.11 -6.62
N ARG A 255 7.02 -6.31 -5.76
CA ARG A 255 6.97 -6.53 -4.31
C ARG A 255 5.58 -6.28 -3.74
N GLY A 256 5.32 -6.78 -2.52
CA GLY A 256 4.14 -6.46 -1.73
C GLY A 256 2.93 -7.36 -1.96
N GLY A 257 2.85 -8.04 -3.10
CA GLY A 257 1.63 -8.71 -3.52
C GLY A 257 0.48 -7.73 -3.77
N GLY A 258 -0.62 -8.21 -4.28
CA GLY A 258 -1.80 -7.39 -4.56
C GLY A 258 -3.10 -8.10 -4.19
N TRP A 259 -4.22 -7.44 -4.41
CA TRP A 259 -5.57 -7.91 -4.08
C TRP A 259 -5.93 -9.29 -4.66
N VAL A 260 -5.24 -9.75 -5.70
CA VAL A 260 -5.44 -11.09 -6.33
C VAL A 260 -4.62 -12.21 -5.69
N ASN A 261 -3.72 -11.88 -4.77
CA ASN A 261 -2.74 -12.81 -4.24
C ASN A 261 -3.14 -13.34 -2.86
N SER A 262 -2.78 -14.59 -2.57
CA SER A 262 -2.87 -15.12 -1.22
C SER A 262 -1.93 -14.39 -0.26
N ALA A 263 -2.20 -14.48 1.04
CA ALA A 263 -1.41 -13.81 2.09
C ALA A 263 0.10 -14.09 2.01
N GLU A 264 0.51 -15.25 1.54
CA GLU A 264 1.91 -15.63 1.37
C GLU A 264 2.68 -14.65 0.48
N TYR A 265 2.05 -14.14 -0.57
CA TYR A 265 2.67 -13.17 -1.48
C TYR A 265 2.86 -11.77 -0.87
N LEU A 266 2.19 -11.50 0.26
CA LEU A 266 2.22 -10.21 0.95
C LEU A 266 3.34 -10.13 2.02
N ARG A 267 4.11 -11.21 2.22
CA ARG A 267 5.25 -11.22 3.15
C ARG A 267 6.28 -10.14 2.74
N SER A 268 6.86 -9.48 3.74
CA SER A 268 7.82 -8.38 3.49
C SER A 268 9.04 -8.83 2.68
N SER A 269 9.47 -10.09 2.79
CA SER A 269 10.59 -10.67 2.06
C SER A 269 10.22 -11.25 0.69
N ARG A 270 8.92 -11.49 0.43
CA ARG A 270 8.48 -12.18 -0.79
C ARG A 270 8.90 -11.43 -2.03
N ARG A 271 9.60 -12.12 -2.91
CA ARG A 271 10.02 -11.62 -4.22
C ARG A 271 9.09 -12.16 -5.30
N ALA A 272 8.73 -11.31 -6.26
CA ALA A 272 8.06 -11.72 -7.48
C ALA A 272 8.68 -10.95 -8.67
N TYR A 273 8.37 -11.37 -9.88
CA TYR A 273 8.94 -10.75 -11.06
C TYR A 273 7.97 -10.84 -12.24
N LEU A 274 8.05 -9.83 -13.10
CA LEU A 274 7.24 -9.72 -14.30
C LEU A 274 8.08 -9.20 -15.47
N TRP A 275 7.64 -9.50 -16.70
CA TRP A 275 8.14 -8.81 -17.88
C TRP A 275 7.89 -7.30 -17.76
N PRO A 276 8.86 -6.42 -18.06
CA PRO A 276 8.71 -4.97 -17.90
C PRO A 276 7.51 -4.37 -18.64
N GLU A 277 7.01 -5.02 -19.67
CA GLU A 277 5.90 -4.58 -20.51
C GLU A 277 4.52 -4.94 -19.95
N TYR A 278 4.45 -5.82 -18.95
CA TYR A 278 3.18 -6.30 -18.41
C TYR A 278 2.39 -5.20 -17.74
N ARG A 279 1.06 -5.28 -17.91
CA ARG A 279 0.07 -4.35 -17.39
C ARG A 279 -1.06 -5.12 -16.73
N LEU A 280 -0.91 -5.40 -15.45
CA LEU A 280 -1.89 -6.17 -14.68
C LEU A 280 -2.76 -5.23 -13.84
N GLU A 281 -4.00 -5.65 -13.59
CA GLU A 281 -4.97 -4.92 -12.76
C GLU A 281 -4.62 -4.94 -11.27
N SER A 282 -3.60 -5.70 -10.90
CA SER A 282 -3.02 -5.79 -9.56
C SER A 282 -1.61 -5.22 -9.48
N GLN A 283 -1.17 -4.41 -10.48
CA GLN A 283 0.21 -3.93 -10.57
C GLN A 283 0.26 -2.40 -10.62
N GLY A 284 0.87 -1.81 -9.61
CA GLY A 284 1.11 -0.39 -9.45
C GLY A 284 2.55 -0.09 -9.03
N PHE A 285 2.77 0.99 -8.27
CA PHE A 285 4.09 1.41 -7.80
C PHE A 285 3.99 2.56 -6.80
N ARG A 286 5.11 2.83 -6.11
CA ARG A 286 5.40 4.08 -5.40
C ARG A 286 6.80 4.57 -5.73
N CYS A 287 7.10 5.85 -5.46
CA CYS A 287 8.39 6.44 -5.77
C CYS A 287 9.21 6.76 -4.51
N VAL A 288 10.51 6.95 -4.73
CA VAL A 288 11.46 7.40 -3.69
C VAL A 288 12.27 8.61 -4.15
N LEU A 289 12.79 9.34 -3.17
CA LEU A 289 13.85 10.35 -3.33
C LEU A 289 15.07 9.93 -2.51
N ASN A 290 16.26 10.09 -3.05
CA ASN A 290 17.45 10.01 -2.23
C ASN A 290 17.44 11.17 -1.22
N ALA A 291 17.86 10.92 0.02
CA ALA A 291 18.08 12.02 0.94
C ALA A 291 19.18 12.95 0.39
N GLU A 292 19.01 14.25 0.52
CA GLU A 292 20.07 15.19 0.20
C GLU A 292 21.29 14.86 1.05
N LYS A 293 22.47 14.81 0.43
CA LYS A 293 23.71 14.70 1.19
C LYS A 293 23.85 15.99 1.99
N LYS A 294 23.71 15.88 3.31
CA LYS A 294 24.04 16.98 4.23
C LYS A 294 25.54 17.26 4.20
#